data_7387879fb354562d14b159c66641f980
#
_entry.id   7387879fb354562d14b159c66641f980
#
_cell.length_a   1.000
_cell.length_b   1.000
_cell.length_c   1.000
_cell.angle_alpha   90.00
_cell.angle_beta   90.00
_cell.angle_gamma   90.00
#
_symmetry.space_group_name_H-M   'P 1'
#
loop_
_entity.id
_entity.type
_entity.pdbx_description
1 polymer ?
#
loop_
_entity_poly.entity_id
_entity_poly.type
_entity_poly.pdbx_seq_one_letter_code
_entity_poly.pdbx_strand_id
1 'polypeptide(L)'
;MQLSELDYLLPAEQIAQHPLKNRDASRMLMLNSVSGGNEDRFFADLPGLLRGDELIVVNNARVIPARLLGRRVKLTAKDGAKKESSPAEREIEILLSRQLDDATWEALVRPGKKLHVGQRVQFGAGELVAEIIAHGNQGQRTLHFSSSKGAAVNDEINRLGHMPLPPYIDRADEAADRERYQTIFASQPGAIAAPTAGLHFTSEILEKIRERGIEICELTLHVGLGTFQPIRTETLEAHVMHSEAYEISAKTAERICRAKSAGRPILAVGTTTVRALEDAALRASETDSGQLVATGKAEARLLITPGFRFRVVDALLTNFHLPRSTLLALVCALAGRERTLAAYRHAVEAGYRFYSYGDCMLIR
;
A
#
# COMPACT_ATOMS: atom_id res chain seq x y z
N MET A 1 4.10 19.34 -14.36
CA MET A 1 2.76 18.86 -14.78
C MET A 1 1.73 19.38 -13.78
N GLN A 2 0.68 20.00 -14.28
CA GLN A 2 -0.42 20.46 -13.43
C GLN A 2 -1.24 19.26 -12.93
N LEU A 3 -1.65 19.29 -11.68
CA LEU A 3 -2.44 18.21 -11.10
C LEU A 3 -3.81 18.05 -11.77
N SER A 4 -4.36 19.15 -12.30
CA SER A 4 -5.59 19.16 -13.10
C SER A 4 -5.50 18.37 -14.40
N GLU A 5 -4.29 18.13 -14.93
CA GLU A 5 -4.09 17.32 -16.13
C GLU A 5 -4.29 15.81 -15.88
N LEU A 6 -4.38 15.41 -14.61
CA LEU A 6 -4.65 14.06 -14.16
C LEU A 6 -6.06 13.92 -13.57
N ASP A 7 -6.98 14.78 -13.99
CA ASP A 7 -8.35 14.79 -13.49
C ASP A 7 -9.29 13.99 -14.38
N TYR A 8 -10.25 13.32 -13.75
CA TYR A 8 -11.37 12.65 -14.39
C TYR A 8 -12.54 12.58 -13.42
N LEU A 9 -13.77 12.49 -13.94
CA LEU A 9 -14.96 12.36 -13.09
C LEU A 9 -15.04 10.94 -12.56
N LEU A 10 -15.05 10.77 -11.24
CA LEU A 10 -15.27 9.49 -10.57
C LEU A 10 -16.52 9.59 -9.68
N PRO A 11 -17.61 8.89 -10.00
CA PRO A 11 -18.77 8.79 -9.13
C PRO A 11 -18.43 8.11 -7.81
N ALA A 12 -18.90 8.67 -6.69
CA ALA A 12 -18.56 8.15 -5.36
C ALA A 12 -19.06 6.71 -5.14
N GLU A 13 -20.16 6.34 -5.75
CA GLU A 13 -20.76 5.00 -5.70
C GLU A 13 -19.92 3.92 -6.39
N GLN A 14 -18.98 4.29 -7.25
CA GLN A 14 -18.05 3.34 -7.86
C GLN A 14 -16.85 3.04 -6.97
N ILE A 15 -16.68 3.75 -5.86
CA ILE A 15 -15.64 3.43 -4.88
C ILE A 15 -16.05 2.21 -4.06
N ALA A 16 -15.36 1.09 -4.27
CA ALA A 16 -15.71 -0.17 -3.64
C ALA A 16 -15.52 -0.15 -2.13
N GLN A 17 -16.60 -0.33 -1.37
CA GLN A 17 -16.58 -0.36 0.10
C GLN A 17 -16.28 -1.76 0.65
N HIS A 18 -16.61 -2.81 -0.09
CA HIS A 18 -16.39 -4.21 0.27
C HIS A 18 -15.74 -4.98 -0.88
N PRO A 19 -14.90 -6.00 -0.58
CA PRO A 19 -14.35 -6.88 -1.60
C PRO A 19 -15.46 -7.75 -2.20
N LEU A 20 -15.28 -8.21 -3.43
CA LEU A 20 -16.11 -9.26 -4.02
C LEU A 20 -15.97 -10.56 -3.23
N LYS A 21 -16.97 -11.44 -3.27
CA LYS A 21 -16.92 -12.74 -2.60
C LYS A 21 -15.69 -13.54 -3.05
N ASN A 22 -15.49 -13.67 -4.36
CA ASN A 22 -14.33 -14.31 -4.95
C ASN A 22 -13.34 -13.25 -5.41
N ARG A 23 -12.04 -13.42 -5.09
CA ARG A 23 -10.99 -12.44 -5.42
C ARG A 23 -10.80 -12.27 -6.92
N ASP A 24 -10.84 -13.36 -7.67
CA ASP A 24 -10.63 -13.44 -9.11
C ASP A 24 -11.86 -13.10 -9.97
N ALA A 25 -13.00 -12.83 -9.32
CA ALA A 25 -14.21 -12.36 -10.01
C ALA A 25 -14.17 -10.86 -10.38
N SER A 26 -13.11 -10.14 -10.02
CA SER A 26 -12.92 -8.73 -10.40
C SER A 26 -12.86 -8.59 -11.93
N ARG A 27 -13.42 -7.51 -12.45
CA ARG A 27 -13.20 -7.12 -13.84
C ARG A 27 -11.76 -6.63 -14.01
N MET A 28 -11.22 -6.83 -15.20
CA MET A 28 -9.89 -6.38 -15.57
C MET A 28 -9.93 -5.67 -16.93
N LEU A 29 -9.52 -4.41 -16.94
CA LEU A 29 -9.39 -3.65 -18.19
C LEU A 29 -7.98 -3.85 -18.74
N MET A 30 -7.89 -4.49 -19.90
CA MET A 30 -6.62 -4.55 -20.63
C MET A 30 -6.42 -3.25 -21.42
N LEU A 31 -5.26 -2.62 -21.21
CA LEU A 31 -4.83 -1.46 -21.96
C LEU A 31 -3.55 -1.80 -22.73
N ASN A 32 -3.65 -1.73 -24.05
CA ASN A 32 -2.47 -1.78 -24.89
C ASN A 32 -1.77 -0.42 -24.90
N SER A 33 -0.57 -0.35 -24.32
CA SER A 33 0.19 0.89 -24.17
C SER A 33 0.68 1.48 -25.50
N VAL A 34 0.76 0.69 -26.55
CA VAL A 34 1.21 1.11 -27.89
C VAL A 34 0.02 1.60 -28.74
N SER A 35 -1.01 0.77 -28.91
CA SER A 35 -2.17 1.10 -29.75
C SER A 35 -3.22 1.96 -29.03
N GLY A 36 -3.28 1.92 -27.69
CA GLY A 36 -4.32 2.56 -26.89
C GLY A 36 -5.66 1.82 -26.88
N GLY A 37 -5.72 0.61 -27.45
CA GLY A 37 -6.92 -0.22 -27.43
C GLY A 37 -7.24 -0.73 -26.03
N ASN A 38 -8.53 -0.71 -25.68
CA ASN A 38 -9.06 -1.25 -24.43
C ASN A 38 -9.85 -2.53 -24.66
N GLU A 39 -9.71 -3.50 -23.77
CA GLU A 39 -10.51 -4.74 -23.78
C GLU A 39 -11.01 -5.05 -22.36
N ASP A 40 -12.33 -5.25 -22.23
CA ASP A 40 -12.93 -5.69 -20.98
C ASP A 40 -12.73 -7.20 -20.81
N ARG A 41 -12.18 -7.61 -19.66
CA ARG A 41 -11.87 -8.98 -19.25
C ARG A 41 -12.21 -9.18 -17.78
N PHE A 42 -12.03 -10.40 -17.31
CA PHE A 42 -12.04 -10.73 -15.88
C PHE A 42 -10.64 -11.08 -15.41
N PHE A 43 -10.35 -10.88 -14.14
CA PHE A 43 -9.06 -11.24 -13.56
C PHE A 43 -8.78 -12.75 -13.69
N ALA A 44 -9.83 -13.58 -13.63
CA ALA A 44 -9.73 -15.02 -13.85
C ALA A 44 -9.12 -15.40 -15.22
N ASP A 45 -9.18 -14.51 -16.21
CA ASP A 45 -8.62 -14.72 -17.55
C ASP A 45 -7.10 -14.48 -17.59
N LEU A 46 -6.52 -13.84 -16.54
CA LEU A 46 -5.12 -13.42 -16.51
C LEU A 46 -4.14 -14.52 -16.96
N PRO A 47 -4.22 -15.78 -16.48
CA PRO A 47 -3.28 -16.81 -16.92
C PRO A 47 -3.26 -17.02 -18.43
N GLY A 48 -4.43 -16.94 -19.09
CA GLY A 48 -4.57 -17.09 -20.55
C GLY A 48 -4.10 -15.87 -21.35
N LEU A 49 -4.08 -14.70 -20.72
CA LEU A 49 -3.70 -13.44 -21.36
C LEU A 49 -2.19 -13.16 -21.31
N LEU A 50 -1.47 -13.78 -20.42
CA LEU A 50 -0.02 -13.68 -20.36
C LEU A 50 0.64 -14.37 -21.58
N ARG A 51 1.80 -13.88 -22.00
CA ARG A 51 2.54 -14.44 -23.16
C ARG A 51 3.11 -15.83 -22.85
N GLY A 52 3.52 -16.06 -21.60
CA GLY A 52 4.14 -17.31 -21.13
C GLY A 52 5.61 -17.18 -20.81
N ASP A 53 6.23 -16.06 -21.11
CA ASP A 53 7.65 -15.79 -20.87
C ASP A 53 7.90 -14.64 -19.89
N GLU A 54 6.86 -14.04 -19.30
CA GLU A 54 7.00 -12.96 -18.32
C GLU A 54 7.73 -13.43 -17.05
N LEU A 55 8.41 -12.50 -16.38
CA LEU A 55 8.70 -12.60 -14.96
C LEU A 55 7.73 -11.71 -14.20
N ILE A 56 6.90 -12.32 -13.35
CA ILE A 56 5.96 -11.57 -12.50
C ILE A 56 6.66 -11.21 -11.19
N VAL A 57 6.60 -9.93 -10.80
CA VAL A 57 7.13 -9.45 -9.52
C VAL A 57 5.98 -8.98 -8.64
N VAL A 58 5.88 -9.55 -7.44
CA VAL A 58 4.83 -9.24 -6.45
C VAL A 58 5.42 -8.62 -5.18
N ASN A 59 4.62 -7.86 -4.45
CA ASN A 59 4.97 -7.33 -3.14
C ASN A 59 4.40 -8.25 -2.04
N ASN A 60 5.26 -8.90 -1.27
CA ASN A 60 4.89 -9.85 -0.21
C ASN A 60 4.68 -9.21 1.17
N ALA A 61 4.60 -7.88 1.25
CA ALA A 61 4.35 -7.20 2.51
C ALA A 61 2.99 -7.60 3.10
N ARG A 62 2.98 -7.88 4.42
CA ARG A 62 1.80 -8.23 5.19
C ARG A 62 1.32 -7.04 6.01
N VAL A 63 0.05 -6.71 5.90
CA VAL A 63 -0.57 -5.64 6.66
C VAL A 63 -0.72 -6.07 8.12
N ILE A 64 -0.28 -5.21 9.05
CA ILE A 64 -0.51 -5.39 10.48
C ILE A 64 -1.79 -4.66 10.91
N PRO A 65 -2.47 -5.09 11.99
CA PRO A 65 -3.63 -4.37 12.55
C PRO A 65 -3.17 -3.10 13.25
N ALA A 66 -2.70 -2.14 12.47
CA ALA A 66 -1.98 -0.95 12.91
C ALA A 66 -2.86 0.14 13.54
N ARG A 67 -4.19 -0.01 13.49
CA ARG A 67 -5.13 0.98 14.02
C ARG A 67 -5.57 0.58 15.42
N LEU A 68 -5.18 1.35 16.43
CA LEU A 68 -5.51 1.11 17.84
C LEU A 68 -6.50 2.17 18.33
N LEU A 69 -7.57 1.73 19.00
CA LEU A 69 -8.58 2.59 19.60
C LEU A 69 -8.44 2.50 21.12
N GLY A 70 -8.14 3.62 21.77
CA GLY A 70 -7.83 3.65 23.20
C GLY A 70 -8.41 4.84 23.94
N ARG A 71 -8.11 4.90 25.22
CA ARG A 71 -8.55 5.97 26.11
C ARG A 71 -7.36 6.54 26.90
N ARG A 72 -7.38 7.85 27.12
CA ARG A 72 -6.34 8.51 27.91
C ARG A 72 -6.35 8.04 29.34
N VAL A 73 -5.18 7.66 29.87
CA VAL A 73 -5.02 7.38 31.30
C VAL A 73 -5.01 8.70 32.06
N LYS A 74 -5.90 8.87 33.02
CA LYS A 74 -5.84 10.01 33.95
C LYS A 74 -4.70 9.79 34.92
N LEU A 75 -3.75 10.72 34.99
CA LEU A 75 -2.82 10.79 36.09
C LEU A 75 -3.68 11.10 37.34
N THR A 76 -3.80 10.13 38.26
CA THR A 76 -4.37 10.40 39.57
C THR A 76 -3.45 11.40 40.26
N ALA A 77 -3.97 12.61 40.49
CA ALA A 77 -3.29 13.54 41.39
C ALA A 77 -3.09 12.87 42.73
N LYS A 78 -1.93 13.10 43.37
CA LYS A 78 -1.55 12.52 44.66
C LYS A 78 -2.50 12.86 45.85
N ASP A 79 -3.59 13.56 45.61
CA ASP A 79 -4.56 13.92 46.63
C ASP A 79 -5.91 13.26 46.34
N GLY A 80 -6.35 12.46 47.27
CA GLY A 80 -7.45 11.50 47.31
C GLY A 80 -8.87 12.01 47.01
N ALA A 81 -9.06 12.82 45.95
CA ALA A 81 -10.37 13.16 45.43
C ALA A 81 -10.73 12.22 44.30
N LYS A 82 -11.55 11.21 44.56
CA LYS A 82 -12.32 10.48 43.54
C LYS A 82 -13.19 11.49 42.79
N LYS A 83 -12.71 12.03 41.65
CA LYS A 83 -13.60 12.66 40.65
C LYS A 83 -14.21 11.51 39.84
N GLU A 84 -15.51 11.33 40.01
CA GLU A 84 -16.35 10.48 39.19
C GLU A 84 -16.05 10.75 37.69
N SER A 85 -16.02 9.68 36.92
CA SER A 85 -15.83 9.69 35.49
C SER A 85 -16.83 10.63 34.82
N SER A 86 -16.34 11.75 34.28
CA SER A 86 -17.12 12.58 33.38
C SER A 86 -17.52 11.77 32.14
N PRO A 87 -18.79 11.83 31.68
CA PRO A 87 -19.22 11.07 30.53
C PRO A 87 -18.46 11.52 29.29
N ALA A 88 -18.05 10.54 28.45
CA ALA A 88 -17.39 10.68 27.17
C ALA A 88 -15.94 11.24 27.20
N GLU A 89 -15.00 10.50 27.76
CA GLU A 89 -13.62 10.61 27.29
C GLU A 89 -13.61 10.19 25.83
N ARG A 90 -13.28 11.14 24.94
CA ARG A 90 -13.19 10.88 23.49
C ARG A 90 -12.17 9.77 23.24
N GLU A 91 -12.56 8.80 22.46
CA GLU A 91 -11.70 7.75 21.95
C GLU A 91 -10.48 8.36 21.25
N ILE A 92 -9.32 7.77 21.48
CA ILE A 92 -8.06 8.17 20.85
C ILE A 92 -7.72 7.10 19.84
N GLU A 93 -7.63 7.51 18.60
CA GLU A 93 -7.13 6.67 17.51
C GLU A 93 -5.62 6.83 17.40
N ILE A 94 -4.90 5.73 17.42
CA ILE A 94 -3.47 5.65 17.13
C ILE A 94 -3.29 4.76 15.91
N LEU A 95 -2.71 5.33 14.86
CA LEU A 95 -2.38 4.62 13.65
C LEU A 95 -0.87 4.47 13.56
N LEU A 96 -0.38 3.27 13.85
CA LEU A 96 1.03 2.91 13.80
C LEU A 96 1.55 3.11 12.38
N SER A 97 2.75 3.65 12.23
CA SER A 97 3.33 3.94 10.91
C SER A 97 4.70 3.30 10.67
N ARG A 98 5.53 3.22 11.68
CA ARG A 98 6.86 2.60 11.60
C ARG A 98 7.28 2.04 12.96
N GLN A 99 7.73 0.82 12.97
CA GLN A 99 8.36 0.21 14.14
C GLN A 99 9.82 0.69 14.23
N LEU A 100 10.23 1.19 15.40
CA LEU A 100 11.59 1.61 15.67
C LEU A 100 12.39 0.53 16.42
N ASP A 101 11.72 -0.13 17.37
CA ASP A 101 12.21 -1.29 18.11
C ASP A 101 11.02 -2.15 18.60
N ASP A 102 11.25 -3.17 19.43
CA ASP A 102 10.23 -4.13 19.88
C ASP A 102 9.03 -3.49 20.59
N ALA A 103 9.20 -2.30 21.16
CA ALA A 103 8.16 -1.61 21.94
C ALA A 103 7.90 -0.17 21.47
N THR A 104 8.73 0.38 20.57
CA THR A 104 8.68 1.79 20.18
C THR A 104 8.21 1.93 18.74
N TRP A 105 7.23 2.80 18.53
CA TRP A 105 6.61 3.04 17.23
C TRP A 105 6.45 4.52 16.94
N GLU A 106 6.61 4.89 15.68
CA GLU A 106 6.04 6.12 15.14
C GLU A 106 4.58 5.88 14.79
N ALA A 107 3.71 6.87 15.06
CA ALA A 107 2.29 6.78 14.80
C ALA A 107 1.66 8.15 14.52
N LEU A 108 0.52 8.15 13.81
CA LEU A 108 -0.40 9.28 13.79
C LEU A 108 -1.41 9.12 14.92
N VAL A 109 -1.71 10.23 15.61
CA VAL A 109 -2.61 10.22 16.77
C VAL A 109 -3.76 11.21 16.55
N ARG A 110 -5.01 10.76 16.76
CA ARG A 110 -6.24 11.56 16.65
C ARG A 110 -7.16 11.35 17.85
N PRO A 111 -7.64 12.46 18.50
CA PRO A 111 -7.22 13.84 18.36
C PRO A 111 -5.85 14.09 18.99
N GLY A 112 -4.89 14.63 18.21
CA GLY A 112 -3.49 14.80 18.65
C GLY A 112 -3.22 16.05 19.50
N LYS A 113 -4.06 17.11 19.42
CA LYS A 113 -3.82 18.43 20.04
C LYS A 113 -3.70 18.39 21.57
N LYS A 114 -4.30 17.39 22.24
CA LYS A 114 -4.37 17.27 23.70
C LYS A 114 -3.45 16.20 24.27
N LEU A 115 -2.63 15.57 23.44
CA LEU A 115 -1.73 14.50 23.82
C LEU A 115 -0.29 15.00 23.76
N HIS A 116 0.31 15.15 24.95
CA HIS A 116 1.66 15.67 25.15
C HIS A 116 2.61 14.55 25.59
N VAL A 117 3.90 14.78 25.50
CA VAL A 117 4.94 13.87 26.03
C VAL A 117 4.66 13.53 27.49
N GLY A 118 4.85 12.27 27.85
CA GLY A 118 4.56 11.71 29.18
C GLY A 118 3.09 11.28 29.38
N GLN A 119 2.20 11.59 28.44
CA GLN A 119 0.80 11.14 28.54
C GLN A 119 0.66 9.71 28.04
N ARG A 120 -0.30 8.98 28.64
CA ARG A 120 -0.53 7.57 28.36
C ARG A 120 -1.92 7.32 27.81
N VAL A 121 -1.99 6.38 26.89
CA VAL A 121 -3.21 5.85 26.27
C VAL A 121 -3.28 4.36 26.57
N GLN A 122 -4.40 3.88 27.11
CA GLN A 122 -4.64 2.47 27.37
C GLN A 122 -5.59 1.87 26.33
N PHE A 123 -5.36 0.60 26.01
CA PHE A 123 -6.14 -0.17 25.02
C PHE A 123 -6.69 -1.43 25.68
N GLY A 124 -7.85 -1.91 25.18
CA GLY A 124 -8.55 -3.03 25.79
C GLY A 124 -9.01 -2.68 27.21
N ALA A 125 -8.86 -3.62 28.13
CA ALA A 125 -9.08 -3.41 29.58
C ALA A 125 -7.80 -2.93 30.31
N GLY A 126 -6.84 -2.33 29.57
CA GLY A 126 -5.56 -1.86 30.11
C GLY A 126 -4.41 -2.86 29.92
N GLU A 127 -4.59 -3.86 29.05
CA GLU A 127 -3.54 -4.85 28.76
C GLU A 127 -2.37 -4.23 28.00
N LEU A 128 -2.63 -3.27 27.12
CA LEU A 128 -1.63 -2.53 26.38
C LEU A 128 -1.72 -1.04 26.72
N VAL A 129 -0.57 -0.41 26.98
CA VAL A 129 -0.46 1.02 27.27
C VAL A 129 0.60 1.64 26.36
N ALA A 130 0.29 2.76 25.72
CA ALA A 130 1.25 3.57 24.98
C ALA A 130 1.55 4.86 25.74
N GLU A 131 2.83 5.19 25.90
CA GLU A 131 3.32 6.47 26.41
C GLU A 131 3.87 7.31 25.26
N ILE A 132 3.49 8.57 25.18
CA ILE A 132 4.02 9.49 24.19
C ILE A 132 5.39 9.95 24.65
N ILE A 133 6.44 9.59 23.91
CA ILE A 133 7.84 9.93 24.27
C ILE A 133 8.42 11.06 23.42
N ALA A 134 7.87 11.31 22.23
CA ALA A 134 8.29 12.44 21.38
C ALA A 134 7.16 12.92 20.48
N HIS A 135 7.26 14.19 20.05
CA HIS A 135 6.41 14.78 19.01
C HIS A 135 7.17 14.83 17.68
N GLY A 136 6.50 14.38 16.60
CA GLY A 136 6.94 14.59 15.23
C GLY A 136 6.13 15.67 14.52
N ASN A 137 6.35 15.81 13.24
CA ASN A 137 5.63 16.75 12.38
C ASN A 137 4.22 16.26 12.05
N GLN A 138 3.30 17.17 11.69
CA GLN A 138 1.98 16.89 11.12
C GLN A 138 1.12 15.87 11.92
N GLY A 139 1.23 15.88 13.26
CA GLY A 139 0.44 14.98 14.11
C GLY A 139 1.13 13.65 14.41
N GLN A 140 2.32 13.42 13.89
CA GLN A 140 3.13 12.25 14.26
C GLN A 140 3.57 12.31 15.72
N ARG A 141 3.70 11.13 16.33
CA ARG A 141 4.19 10.91 17.69
C ARG A 141 5.10 9.70 17.69
N THR A 142 6.09 9.69 18.57
CA THR A 142 6.80 8.48 18.94
C THR A 142 6.18 7.96 20.23
N LEU A 143 5.80 6.69 20.22
CA LEU A 143 5.10 6.02 21.30
C LEU A 143 5.95 4.85 21.80
N HIS A 144 6.04 4.71 23.12
CA HIS A 144 6.59 3.52 23.76
C HIS A 144 5.45 2.71 24.35
N PHE A 145 5.34 1.45 23.95
CA PHE A 145 4.30 0.52 24.40
C PHE A 145 4.80 -0.35 25.54
N SER A 146 3.89 -0.69 26.45
CA SER A 146 4.11 -1.65 27.51
C SER A 146 2.89 -2.56 27.67
N SER A 147 3.11 -3.85 27.94
CA SER A 147 2.06 -4.82 28.23
C SER A 147 1.97 -5.06 29.72
N SER A 148 0.77 -5.01 30.30
CA SER A 148 0.53 -5.26 31.72
C SER A 148 0.61 -6.75 32.08
N LYS A 149 0.47 -7.66 31.12
CA LYS A 149 0.45 -9.12 31.32
C LYS A 149 1.77 -9.81 30.97
N GLY A 150 2.83 -9.03 30.63
CA GLY A 150 4.12 -9.58 30.21
C GLY A 150 4.11 -10.25 28.82
N ALA A 151 3.02 -10.12 28.06
CA ALA A 151 2.98 -10.55 26.67
C ALA A 151 3.83 -9.63 25.80
N ALA A 152 4.30 -10.11 24.65
CA ALA A 152 5.01 -9.27 23.70
C ALA A 152 4.08 -8.15 23.18
N VAL A 153 4.62 -6.93 23.03
CA VAL A 153 3.87 -5.76 22.56
C VAL A 153 3.20 -6.04 21.21
N ASN A 154 3.90 -6.68 20.30
CA ASN A 154 3.36 -7.00 18.98
C ASN A 154 2.19 -8.01 19.04
N ASP A 155 2.17 -8.93 20.00
CA ASP A 155 1.05 -9.86 20.19
C ASP A 155 -0.20 -9.11 20.66
N GLU A 156 -0.04 -8.16 21.59
CA GLU A 156 -1.14 -7.32 22.04
C GLU A 156 -1.64 -6.36 20.94
N ILE A 157 -0.74 -5.79 20.15
CA ILE A 157 -1.11 -5.00 18.95
C ILE A 157 -1.91 -5.86 17.97
N ASN A 158 -1.47 -7.08 17.70
CA ASN A 158 -2.17 -8.01 16.80
C ASN A 158 -3.56 -8.40 17.33
N ARG A 159 -3.70 -8.53 18.64
CA ARG A 159 -4.97 -8.88 19.28
C ARG A 159 -5.97 -7.72 19.34
N LEU A 160 -5.50 -6.54 19.75
CA LEU A 160 -6.33 -5.36 20.04
C LEU A 160 -6.51 -4.44 18.82
N GLY A 161 -5.60 -4.52 17.86
CA GLY A 161 -5.58 -3.66 16.69
C GLY A 161 -6.66 -4.00 15.68
N HIS A 162 -7.05 -2.98 14.94
CA HIS A 162 -7.97 -3.00 13.81
C HIS A 162 -7.22 -2.91 12.49
N MET A 163 -7.80 -3.44 11.43
CA MET A 163 -7.21 -3.31 10.10
C MET A 163 -7.24 -1.85 9.65
N PRO A 164 -6.10 -1.30 9.21
CA PRO A 164 -6.01 0.11 8.81
C PRO A 164 -6.58 0.31 7.40
N LEU A 165 -7.91 0.18 7.27
CA LEU A 165 -8.57 0.40 5.99
C LEU A 165 -8.32 1.84 5.51
N PRO A 166 -8.16 2.05 4.19
CA PRO A 166 -7.97 3.37 3.61
C PRO A 166 -9.15 4.32 3.89
N PRO A 167 -8.94 5.64 3.95
CA PRO A 167 -9.97 6.61 4.35
C PRO A 167 -11.16 6.73 3.38
N TYR A 168 -11.07 6.20 2.16
CA TYR A 168 -12.17 6.14 1.20
C TYR A 168 -13.09 4.92 1.40
N ILE A 169 -12.71 3.98 2.27
CA ILE A 169 -13.58 2.93 2.79
C ILE A 169 -14.23 3.49 4.05
N ASP A 170 -15.45 4.00 3.89
CA ASP A 170 -16.19 4.72 4.94
C ASP A 170 -17.01 3.75 5.80
N ARG A 171 -16.33 2.81 6.43
CA ARG A 171 -16.87 1.86 7.41
C ARG A 171 -15.81 1.42 8.41
N ALA A 172 -16.24 0.89 9.54
CA ALA A 172 -15.35 0.17 10.43
C ALA A 172 -14.81 -1.10 9.75
N ASP A 173 -13.65 -1.57 10.20
CA ASP A 173 -13.15 -2.86 9.79
C ASP A 173 -13.98 -4.00 10.39
N GLU A 174 -14.10 -5.06 9.63
CA GLU A 174 -14.78 -6.29 10.01
C GLU A 174 -13.76 -7.42 10.23
N ALA A 175 -14.16 -8.48 10.93
CA ALA A 175 -13.27 -9.63 11.14
C ALA A 175 -12.73 -10.22 9.81
N ALA A 176 -13.56 -10.19 8.76
CA ALA A 176 -13.17 -10.64 7.43
C ALA A 176 -12.04 -9.80 6.81
N ASP A 177 -11.91 -8.50 7.15
CA ASP A 177 -10.87 -7.66 6.58
C ASP A 177 -9.45 -8.10 7.00
N ARG A 178 -9.29 -8.78 8.14
CA ARG A 178 -8.00 -9.36 8.57
C ARG A 178 -7.42 -10.32 7.53
N GLU A 179 -8.27 -11.02 6.79
CA GLU A 179 -7.90 -11.93 5.72
C GLU A 179 -8.07 -11.27 4.34
N ARG A 180 -9.17 -10.54 4.13
CA ARG A 180 -9.52 -9.98 2.81
C ARG A 180 -8.64 -8.79 2.41
N TYR A 181 -8.11 -8.02 3.38
CA TYR A 181 -7.15 -6.94 3.14
C TYR A 181 -5.69 -7.43 3.20
N GLN A 182 -5.47 -8.68 2.78
CA GLN A 182 -4.16 -9.33 2.62
C GLN A 182 -4.07 -10.01 1.27
N THR A 183 -2.88 -9.98 0.66
CA THR A 183 -2.60 -10.83 -0.50
C THR A 183 -2.33 -12.27 -0.05
N ILE A 184 -2.55 -13.24 -0.94
CA ILE A 184 -2.29 -14.66 -0.62
C ILE A 184 -0.78 -14.99 -0.48
N PHE A 185 0.09 -14.09 -0.95
CA PHE A 185 1.54 -14.19 -0.82
C PHE A 185 2.13 -13.27 0.26
N ALA A 186 1.28 -12.64 1.09
CA ALA A 186 1.72 -11.78 2.17
C ALA A 186 2.45 -12.57 3.25
N SER A 187 3.76 -12.30 3.46
CA SER A 187 4.62 -13.02 4.38
C SER A 187 5.42 -12.10 5.31
N GLN A 188 5.77 -10.89 4.90
CA GLN A 188 6.63 -9.96 5.65
C GLN A 188 5.79 -8.89 6.37
N PRO A 189 5.59 -8.99 7.71
CA PRO A 189 4.75 -8.05 8.46
C PRO A 189 5.38 -6.65 8.52
N GLY A 190 4.55 -5.61 8.64
CA GLY A 190 5.00 -4.22 8.82
C GLY A 190 4.32 -3.21 7.89
N ALA A 191 3.57 -3.65 6.89
CA ALA A 191 2.79 -2.73 6.06
C ALA A 191 1.53 -2.24 6.79
N ILE A 192 1.12 -1.01 6.51
CA ILE A 192 -0.14 -0.41 6.99
C ILE A 192 -1.18 -0.28 5.87
N ALA A 193 -0.82 -0.63 4.67
CA ALA A 193 -1.74 -0.78 3.55
C ALA A 193 -1.37 -2.00 2.71
N ALA A 194 -2.36 -2.68 2.16
CA ALA A 194 -2.15 -3.82 1.29
C ALA A 194 -1.62 -3.37 -0.09
N PRO A 195 -0.75 -4.17 -0.75
CA PRO A 195 -0.46 -4.02 -2.18
C PRO A 195 -1.67 -4.50 -2.98
N THR A 196 -2.65 -3.59 -3.17
CA THR A 196 -4.04 -3.91 -3.52
C THR A 196 -4.21 -4.65 -4.84
N ALA A 197 -3.34 -4.46 -5.82
CA ALA A 197 -3.35 -5.24 -7.06
C ALA A 197 -3.12 -6.75 -6.83
N GLY A 198 -2.45 -7.10 -5.73
CA GLY A 198 -2.27 -8.48 -5.33
C GLY A 198 -3.49 -9.14 -4.68
N LEU A 199 -4.51 -8.35 -4.29
CA LEU A 199 -5.72 -8.87 -3.64
C LEU A 199 -6.59 -9.73 -4.58
N HIS A 200 -6.44 -9.58 -5.88
CA HIS A 200 -7.18 -10.33 -6.89
C HIS A 200 -6.69 -11.78 -7.04
N PHE A 201 -5.45 -12.06 -6.66
CA PHE A 201 -4.88 -13.39 -6.82
C PHE A 201 -5.53 -14.42 -5.88
N THR A 202 -5.70 -15.62 -6.41
CA THR A 202 -6.04 -16.84 -5.68
C THR A 202 -4.94 -17.89 -5.89
N SER A 203 -4.92 -18.93 -5.06
CA SER A 203 -3.95 -20.04 -5.21
C SER A 203 -4.08 -20.69 -6.58
N GLU A 204 -5.31 -20.85 -7.05
CA GLU A 204 -5.64 -21.46 -8.35
C GLU A 204 -5.08 -20.63 -9.53
N ILE A 205 -5.18 -19.31 -9.45
CA ILE A 205 -4.61 -18.40 -10.46
C ILE A 205 -3.08 -18.51 -10.47
N LEU A 206 -2.44 -18.54 -9.30
CA LEU A 206 -0.98 -18.69 -9.22
C LEU A 206 -0.52 -20.06 -9.74
N GLU A 207 -1.27 -21.12 -9.47
CA GLU A 207 -0.98 -22.47 -9.99
C GLU A 207 -1.07 -22.50 -11.52
N LYS A 208 -2.15 -21.99 -12.10
CA LYS A 208 -2.31 -21.87 -13.57
C LYS A 208 -1.20 -21.07 -14.23
N ILE A 209 -0.73 -20.00 -13.58
CA ILE A 209 0.39 -19.18 -14.07
C ILE A 209 1.70 -20.02 -14.05
N ARG A 210 1.96 -20.76 -12.95
CA ARG A 210 3.15 -21.63 -12.82
C ARG A 210 3.13 -22.80 -13.80
N GLU A 211 1.97 -23.42 -14.02
CA GLU A 211 1.79 -24.51 -15.00
C GLU A 211 2.16 -24.08 -16.42
N ARG A 212 2.06 -22.78 -16.73
CA ARG A 212 2.52 -22.21 -18.01
C ARG A 212 4.02 -21.90 -18.03
N GLY A 213 4.77 -22.24 -16.98
CA GLY A 213 6.19 -21.97 -16.89
C GLY A 213 6.56 -20.52 -16.52
N ILE A 214 5.57 -19.69 -16.18
CA ILE A 214 5.79 -18.28 -15.84
C ILE A 214 6.37 -18.19 -14.43
N GLU A 215 7.52 -17.55 -14.31
CA GLU A 215 8.19 -17.35 -13.03
C GLU A 215 7.55 -16.21 -12.23
N ILE A 216 7.43 -16.40 -10.91
CA ILE A 216 6.99 -15.38 -9.96
C ILE A 216 8.11 -15.17 -8.95
N CYS A 217 8.49 -13.92 -8.71
CA CYS A 217 9.41 -13.54 -7.64
C CYS A 217 8.82 -12.43 -6.79
N GLU A 218 9.42 -12.23 -5.61
CA GLU A 218 8.87 -11.36 -4.57
C GLU A 218 9.87 -10.29 -4.21
N LEU A 219 9.37 -9.11 -3.88
CA LEU A 219 10.05 -8.08 -3.12
C LEU A 219 9.19 -7.70 -1.93
N THR A 220 9.77 -7.02 -0.95
CA THR A 220 9.03 -6.44 0.16
C THR A 220 9.04 -4.92 0.04
N LEU A 221 7.88 -4.27 0.05
CA LEU A 221 7.75 -2.83 0.24
C LEU A 221 6.64 -2.59 1.27
N HIS A 222 7.00 -1.99 2.38
CA HIS A 222 6.03 -1.62 3.42
C HIS A 222 5.33 -0.33 3.03
N VAL A 223 4.08 -0.49 2.53
CA VAL A 223 3.24 0.63 2.11
C VAL A 223 2.90 1.49 3.32
N GLY A 224 3.26 2.76 3.25
CA GLY A 224 3.04 3.73 4.30
C GLY A 224 1.75 4.54 4.14
N LEU A 225 1.45 5.39 5.12
CA LEU A 225 0.28 6.27 5.14
C LEU A 225 0.25 7.29 3.99
N GLY A 226 1.42 7.64 3.46
CA GLY A 226 1.55 8.62 2.38
C GLY A 226 0.80 8.27 1.11
N THR A 227 0.61 6.98 0.84
CA THR A 227 -0.11 6.48 -0.34
C THR A 227 -1.57 6.92 -0.38
N PHE A 228 -2.18 7.22 0.79
CA PHE A 228 -3.58 7.65 0.89
C PHE A 228 -3.74 9.15 1.12
N GLN A 229 -2.65 9.90 1.21
CA GLN A 229 -2.73 11.34 1.42
C GLN A 229 -2.98 12.06 0.09
N PRO A 230 -3.98 12.96 0.04
CA PRO A 230 -4.20 13.76 -1.16
C PRO A 230 -3.03 14.71 -1.38
N ILE A 231 -2.67 14.92 -2.65
CA ILE A 231 -1.68 15.92 -3.05
C ILE A 231 -2.27 17.30 -2.75
N ARG A 232 -1.51 18.16 -2.08
CA ARG A 232 -1.93 19.52 -1.68
C ARG A 232 -1.29 20.63 -2.52
N THR A 233 -0.41 20.26 -3.43
CA THR A 233 0.30 21.18 -4.32
C THR A 233 -0.44 21.31 -5.65
N GLU A 234 -0.26 22.39 -6.38
CA GLU A 234 -0.86 22.59 -7.70
C GLU A 234 -0.16 21.76 -8.79
N THR A 235 1.13 21.50 -8.60
CA THR A 235 1.94 20.71 -9.53
C THR A 235 2.50 19.47 -8.86
N LEU A 236 2.76 18.42 -9.66
CA LEU A 236 3.35 17.17 -9.18
C LEU A 236 4.80 17.37 -8.71
N GLU A 237 5.57 18.24 -9.37
CA GLU A 237 6.98 18.50 -9.04
C GLU A 237 7.15 19.14 -7.67
N ALA A 238 6.14 19.89 -7.21
CA ALA A 238 6.15 20.50 -5.87
C ALA A 238 5.74 19.50 -4.77
N HIS A 239 5.24 18.31 -5.15
CA HIS A 239 4.85 17.28 -4.18
C HIS A 239 6.06 16.54 -3.64
N VAL A 240 6.17 16.48 -2.31
CA VAL A 240 7.21 15.71 -1.64
C VAL A 240 6.69 14.30 -1.37
N MET A 241 7.28 13.32 -2.06
CA MET A 241 6.93 11.90 -1.85
C MET A 241 7.33 11.42 -0.46
N HIS A 242 6.41 10.71 0.18
CA HIS A 242 6.76 9.96 1.39
C HIS A 242 7.72 8.83 1.06
N SER A 243 8.67 8.60 1.96
CA SER A 243 9.60 7.49 1.88
C SER A 243 8.90 6.18 2.24
N GLU A 244 9.12 5.15 1.45
CA GLU A 244 8.63 3.79 1.70
C GLU A 244 9.81 2.82 1.73
N ALA A 245 9.96 2.12 2.85
CA ALA A 245 11.01 1.11 3.01
C ALA A 245 10.73 -0.11 2.14
N TYR A 246 11.74 -0.56 1.40
CA TYR A 246 11.66 -1.79 0.60
C TYR A 246 12.91 -2.64 0.75
N GLU A 247 12.80 -3.90 0.34
CA GLU A 247 13.90 -4.85 0.29
C GLU A 247 13.79 -5.72 -0.96
N ILE A 248 14.90 -5.84 -1.70
CA ILE A 248 15.06 -6.76 -2.84
C ILE A 248 16.16 -7.74 -2.51
N SER A 249 15.81 -9.04 -2.45
CA SER A 249 16.80 -10.09 -2.20
C SER A 249 17.74 -10.26 -3.41
N ALA A 250 18.96 -10.77 -3.16
CA ALA A 250 19.92 -11.10 -4.21
C ALA A 250 19.31 -12.09 -5.24
N LYS A 251 18.53 -13.07 -4.76
CA LYS A 251 17.82 -14.03 -5.60
C LYS A 251 16.80 -13.38 -6.53
N THR A 252 16.04 -12.38 -6.03
CA THR A 252 15.07 -11.63 -6.85
C THR A 252 15.78 -10.77 -7.88
N ALA A 253 16.85 -10.05 -7.49
CA ALA A 253 17.65 -9.25 -8.42
C ALA A 253 18.27 -10.09 -9.54
N GLU A 254 18.84 -11.26 -9.22
CA GLU A 254 19.38 -12.21 -10.21
C GLU A 254 18.32 -12.66 -11.22
N ARG A 255 17.11 -13.01 -10.75
CA ARG A 255 16.00 -13.40 -11.63
C ARG A 255 15.58 -12.29 -12.57
N ILE A 256 15.50 -11.05 -12.06
CA ILE A 256 15.18 -9.86 -12.87
C ILE A 256 16.26 -9.63 -13.93
N CYS A 257 17.54 -9.65 -13.55
CA CYS A 257 18.66 -9.51 -14.49
C CYS A 257 18.62 -10.58 -15.57
N ARG A 258 18.44 -11.86 -15.20
CA ARG A 258 18.34 -12.98 -16.14
C ARG A 258 17.16 -12.83 -17.09
N ALA A 259 15.97 -12.43 -16.59
CA ALA A 259 14.80 -12.22 -17.44
C ALA A 259 15.03 -11.11 -18.46
N LYS A 260 15.54 -9.96 -18.03
CA LYS A 260 15.83 -8.84 -18.94
C LYS A 260 16.93 -9.19 -19.97
N SER A 261 17.99 -9.89 -19.56
CA SER A 261 19.05 -10.34 -20.50
C SER A 261 18.51 -11.33 -21.55
N ALA A 262 17.48 -12.09 -21.21
CA ALA A 262 16.79 -13.01 -22.11
C ALA A 262 15.66 -12.33 -22.93
N GLY A 263 15.47 -11.02 -22.82
CA GLY A 263 14.39 -10.29 -23.51
C GLY A 263 12.98 -10.60 -22.98
N ARG A 264 12.89 -11.21 -21.78
CA ARG A 264 11.62 -11.54 -21.12
C ARG A 264 11.05 -10.29 -20.44
N PRO A 265 9.76 -9.98 -20.63
CA PRO A 265 9.15 -8.81 -20.00
C PRO A 265 8.96 -9.00 -18.49
N ILE A 266 9.10 -7.90 -17.76
CA ILE A 266 8.83 -7.82 -16.32
C ILE A 266 7.43 -7.26 -16.10
N LEU A 267 6.53 -8.09 -15.57
CA LEU A 267 5.19 -7.67 -15.13
C LEU A 267 5.22 -7.33 -13.63
N ALA A 268 5.10 -6.06 -13.31
CA ALA A 268 4.95 -5.62 -11.92
C ALA A 268 3.50 -5.73 -11.46
N VAL A 269 3.27 -6.30 -10.28
CA VAL A 269 1.96 -6.33 -9.62
C VAL A 269 1.89 -5.21 -8.58
N GLY A 270 1.18 -4.14 -8.93
CA GLY A 270 0.99 -2.94 -8.12
C GLY A 270 2.03 -1.84 -8.36
N THR A 271 1.58 -0.60 -8.20
CA THR A 271 2.42 0.61 -8.36
C THR A 271 3.57 0.68 -7.34
N THR A 272 3.39 0.09 -6.16
CA THR A 272 4.44 -0.04 -5.14
C THR A 272 5.60 -0.91 -5.62
N THR A 273 5.29 -2.01 -6.30
CA THR A 273 6.30 -2.90 -6.93
C THR A 273 7.07 -2.13 -8.01
N VAL A 274 6.38 -1.36 -8.86
CA VAL A 274 7.03 -0.50 -9.87
C VAL A 274 8.01 0.46 -9.22
N ARG A 275 7.57 1.18 -8.17
CA ARG A 275 8.42 2.17 -7.49
C ARG A 275 9.67 1.55 -6.87
N ALA A 276 9.54 0.39 -6.22
CA ALA A 276 10.69 -0.32 -5.65
C ALA A 276 11.68 -0.77 -6.73
N LEU A 277 11.19 -1.34 -7.84
CA LEU A 277 12.03 -1.83 -8.94
C LEU A 277 12.77 -0.69 -9.64
N GLU A 278 12.08 0.38 -9.96
CA GLU A 278 12.67 1.53 -10.66
C GLU A 278 13.62 2.34 -9.77
N ASP A 279 13.31 2.49 -8.46
CA ASP A 279 14.23 3.08 -7.48
C ASP A 279 15.51 2.24 -7.34
N ALA A 280 15.37 0.93 -7.22
CA ALA A 280 16.51 0.02 -7.15
C ALA A 280 17.37 0.03 -8.43
N ALA A 281 16.73 0.21 -9.60
CA ALA A 281 17.46 0.34 -10.87
C ALA A 281 18.21 1.68 -10.97
N LEU A 282 17.65 2.77 -10.50
CA LEU A 282 18.33 4.06 -10.42
C LEU A 282 19.56 3.95 -9.51
N ARG A 283 19.40 3.39 -8.32
CA ARG A 283 20.49 3.18 -7.36
C ARG A 283 21.60 2.26 -7.89
N ALA A 284 21.23 1.19 -8.61
CA ALA A 284 22.22 0.32 -9.26
C ALA A 284 23.04 1.08 -10.32
N SER A 285 22.42 2.01 -11.03
CA SER A 285 23.12 2.82 -12.04
C SER A 285 24.07 3.89 -11.45
N GLU A 286 23.92 4.21 -10.17
CA GLU A 286 24.83 5.10 -9.44
C GLU A 286 26.06 4.36 -8.91
N THR A 287 26.01 3.03 -8.90
CA THR A 287 27.13 2.17 -8.49
C THR A 287 27.63 1.39 -9.68
N ASP A 288 28.97 1.29 -9.84
CA ASP A 288 29.59 0.51 -10.93
C ASP A 288 29.47 -1.01 -10.74
N SER A 289 28.34 -1.47 -10.17
CA SER A 289 28.14 -2.87 -9.78
C SER A 289 27.81 -3.80 -10.95
N GLY A 290 27.52 -3.28 -12.13
CA GLY A 290 27.06 -4.05 -13.29
C GLY A 290 25.69 -4.71 -13.10
N GLN A 291 25.02 -4.46 -11.99
CA GLN A 291 23.68 -4.99 -11.69
C GLN A 291 22.58 -4.10 -12.27
N LEU A 292 21.50 -4.72 -12.72
CA LEU A 292 20.31 -3.97 -13.21
C LEU A 292 19.51 -3.34 -12.05
N VAL A 293 19.41 -4.03 -10.92
CA VAL A 293 18.71 -3.56 -9.71
C VAL A 293 19.60 -3.74 -8.48
N ALA A 294 19.65 -2.75 -7.60
CA ALA A 294 20.36 -2.83 -6.33
C ALA A 294 19.64 -3.78 -5.36
N THR A 295 20.41 -4.55 -4.61
CA THR A 295 19.91 -5.49 -3.60
C THR A 295 19.89 -4.90 -2.20
N GLY A 296 19.16 -5.56 -1.28
CA GLY A 296 19.08 -5.19 0.12
C GLY A 296 17.98 -4.19 0.44
N LYS A 297 18.09 -3.59 1.63
CA LYS A 297 17.12 -2.64 2.16
C LYS A 297 17.39 -1.23 1.67
N ALA A 298 16.33 -0.51 1.32
CA ALA A 298 16.40 0.87 0.89
C ALA A 298 15.07 1.60 1.13
N GLU A 299 15.05 2.90 0.82
CA GLU A 299 13.86 3.74 0.91
C GLU A 299 13.55 4.37 -0.45
N ALA A 300 12.39 4.05 -1.03
CA ALA A 300 11.93 4.64 -2.26
C ALA A 300 11.25 5.99 -2.00
N ARG A 301 11.78 7.05 -2.63
CA ARG A 301 11.17 8.39 -2.68
C ARG A 301 10.81 8.79 -4.10
N LEU A 302 10.93 7.86 -5.02
CA LEU A 302 10.77 8.09 -6.45
C LEU A 302 9.35 8.53 -6.78
N LEU A 303 9.22 9.70 -7.41
CA LEU A 303 8.01 10.17 -8.06
C LEU A 303 8.11 9.84 -9.56
N ILE A 304 7.22 8.98 -10.06
CA ILE A 304 7.17 8.60 -11.46
C ILE A 304 6.05 9.39 -12.14
N THR A 305 6.43 10.16 -13.16
CA THR A 305 5.52 11.04 -13.94
C THR A 305 5.73 10.82 -15.43
N PRO A 306 4.80 11.24 -16.28
CA PRO A 306 4.99 11.21 -17.75
C PRO A 306 6.34 11.78 -18.17
N GLY A 307 7.05 11.03 -19.02
CA GLY A 307 8.43 11.28 -19.42
C GLY A 307 9.47 10.47 -18.64
N PHE A 308 9.09 9.77 -17.58
CA PHE A 308 9.97 8.83 -16.89
C PHE A 308 10.37 7.68 -17.82
N ARG A 309 11.64 7.30 -17.79
CA ARG A 309 12.17 6.16 -18.56
C ARG A 309 12.27 4.94 -17.67
N PHE A 310 11.35 4.00 -17.86
CA PHE A 310 11.37 2.73 -17.16
C PHE A 310 12.61 1.91 -17.56
N ARG A 311 13.27 1.32 -16.59
CA ARG A 311 14.51 0.53 -16.76
C ARG A 311 14.25 -0.96 -16.60
N VAL A 312 13.28 -1.31 -15.76
CA VAL A 312 12.98 -2.69 -15.37
C VAL A 312 11.59 -3.10 -15.82
N VAL A 313 10.58 -2.28 -15.52
CA VAL A 313 9.17 -2.66 -15.68
C VAL A 313 8.72 -2.47 -17.12
N ASP A 314 8.14 -3.53 -17.71
CA ASP A 314 7.60 -3.54 -19.08
C ASP A 314 6.07 -3.59 -19.08
N ALA A 315 5.45 -4.16 -18.06
CA ALA A 315 4.00 -4.29 -17.92
C ALA A 315 3.57 -4.09 -16.45
N LEU A 316 2.33 -3.67 -16.26
CA LEU A 316 1.79 -3.37 -14.94
C LEU A 316 0.37 -3.93 -14.77
N LEU A 317 0.17 -4.69 -13.71
CA LEU A 317 -1.15 -5.01 -13.17
C LEU A 317 -1.42 -4.09 -11.97
N THR A 318 -2.50 -3.31 -12.01
CA THR A 318 -2.81 -2.33 -10.96
C THR A 318 -4.32 -2.14 -10.79
N ASN A 319 -4.76 -1.64 -9.61
CA ASN A 319 -6.12 -1.15 -9.44
C ASN A 319 -6.29 0.23 -10.10
N PHE A 320 -7.53 0.68 -10.24
CA PHE A 320 -7.82 2.06 -10.62
C PHE A 320 -7.52 3.02 -9.47
N HIS A 321 -6.92 4.17 -9.82
CA HIS A 321 -6.43 5.16 -8.86
C HIS A 321 -7.24 6.44 -8.86
N LEU A 322 -7.15 7.24 -7.79
CA LEU A 322 -7.79 8.54 -7.64
C LEU A 322 -7.44 9.51 -8.76
N PRO A 323 -8.38 10.36 -9.17
CA PRO A 323 -8.01 11.56 -9.90
C PRO A 323 -7.00 12.39 -9.09
N ARG A 324 -6.15 13.11 -9.78
CA ARG A 324 -5.12 14.00 -9.20
C ARG A 324 -4.18 13.30 -8.20
N SER A 325 -3.77 12.06 -8.50
CA SER A 325 -2.89 11.27 -7.61
C SER A 325 -1.54 10.94 -8.27
N THR A 326 -0.51 10.74 -7.44
CA THR A 326 0.81 10.28 -7.88
C THR A 326 0.75 8.89 -8.52
N LEU A 327 -0.20 8.06 -8.10
CA LEU A 327 -0.37 6.72 -8.65
C LEU A 327 -0.96 6.77 -10.06
N LEU A 328 -1.91 7.67 -10.32
CA LEU A 328 -2.41 7.91 -11.67
C LEU A 328 -1.32 8.50 -12.57
N ALA A 329 -0.47 9.38 -12.04
CA ALA A 329 0.69 9.90 -12.77
C ALA A 329 1.65 8.79 -13.21
N LEU A 330 1.91 7.80 -12.34
CA LEU A 330 2.73 6.62 -12.67
C LEU A 330 2.10 5.79 -13.80
N VAL A 331 0.79 5.53 -13.74
CA VAL A 331 0.08 4.83 -14.81
C VAL A 331 0.17 5.61 -16.12
N CYS A 332 -0.01 6.93 -16.08
CA CYS A 332 0.16 7.81 -17.24
C CYS A 332 1.59 7.80 -17.77
N ALA A 333 2.59 7.64 -16.90
CA ALA A 333 3.98 7.53 -17.35
C ALA A 333 4.24 6.26 -18.15
N LEU A 334 3.60 5.14 -17.77
CA LEU A 334 3.78 3.85 -18.44
C LEU A 334 2.96 3.74 -19.74
N ALA A 335 1.69 4.16 -19.72
CA ALA A 335 0.77 3.93 -20.83
C ALA A 335 0.51 5.17 -21.69
N GLY A 336 1.03 6.32 -21.29
CA GLY A 336 0.69 7.62 -21.89
C GLY A 336 -0.58 8.23 -21.28
N ARG A 337 -0.54 9.54 -21.04
CA ARG A 337 -1.61 10.27 -20.32
C ARG A 337 -2.97 10.14 -21.00
N GLU A 338 -3.03 10.45 -22.30
CA GLU A 338 -4.31 10.47 -23.03
C GLU A 338 -4.97 9.09 -23.07
N ARG A 339 -4.18 8.04 -23.31
CA ARG A 339 -4.64 6.66 -23.34
C ARG A 339 -5.14 6.20 -21.96
N THR A 340 -4.39 6.54 -20.92
CA THR A 340 -4.79 6.24 -19.55
C THR A 340 -6.10 6.91 -19.18
N LEU A 341 -6.24 8.23 -19.42
CA LEU A 341 -7.48 8.94 -19.11
C LEU A 341 -8.67 8.47 -19.97
N ALA A 342 -8.44 8.06 -21.21
CA ALA A 342 -9.48 7.43 -22.02
C ALA A 342 -9.92 6.08 -21.46
N ALA A 343 -8.97 5.24 -21.01
CA ALA A 343 -9.26 3.97 -20.34
C ALA A 343 -10.02 4.16 -19.01
N TYR A 344 -9.70 5.20 -18.24
CA TYR A 344 -10.39 5.52 -17.00
C TYR A 344 -11.82 6.02 -17.24
N ARG A 345 -12.04 6.86 -18.27
CA ARG A 345 -13.41 7.25 -18.69
C ARG A 345 -14.24 6.03 -19.10
N HIS A 346 -13.67 5.15 -19.94
CA HIS A 346 -14.32 3.90 -20.30
C HIS A 346 -14.67 3.06 -19.07
N ALA A 347 -13.75 2.92 -18.12
CA ALA A 347 -14.01 2.17 -16.89
C ALA A 347 -15.15 2.77 -16.06
N VAL A 348 -15.24 4.11 -15.96
CA VAL A 348 -16.35 4.80 -15.29
C VAL A 348 -17.68 4.54 -16.02
N GLU A 349 -17.73 4.73 -17.35
CA GLU A 349 -18.91 4.53 -18.18
C GLU A 349 -19.38 3.06 -18.16
N ALA A 350 -18.43 2.12 -18.14
CA ALA A 350 -18.71 0.70 -18.08
C ALA A 350 -19.02 0.19 -16.65
N GLY A 351 -19.04 1.07 -15.64
CA GLY A 351 -19.40 0.72 -14.26
C GLY A 351 -18.38 -0.17 -13.55
N TYR A 352 -17.09 0.02 -13.81
CA TYR A 352 -16.02 -0.60 -13.02
C TYR A 352 -16.03 -0.09 -11.59
N ARG A 353 -15.52 -0.91 -10.69
CA ARG A 353 -15.31 -0.59 -9.28
C ARG A 353 -13.91 -0.05 -9.09
N PHE A 354 -13.76 0.96 -8.26
CA PHE A 354 -12.49 1.67 -8.09
C PHE A 354 -11.84 1.41 -6.74
N TYR A 355 -10.53 1.64 -6.64
CA TYR A 355 -9.66 1.53 -5.46
C TYR A 355 -9.37 0.13 -4.95
N SER A 356 -9.04 0.03 -3.62
CA SER A 356 -8.46 -1.16 -2.99
C SER A 356 -9.27 -2.43 -3.18
N TYR A 357 -10.58 -2.35 -3.07
CA TYR A 357 -11.51 -3.47 -3.26
C TYR A 357 -12.21 -3.45 -4.62
N GLY A 358 -11.78 -2.55 -5.49
CA GLY A 358 -12.29 -2.40 -6.84
C GLY A 358 -11.74 -3.42 -7.82
N ASP A 359 -11.89 -3.09 -9.08
CA ASP A 359 -11.40 -3.84 -10.24
C ASP A 359 -9.96 -3.43 -10.58
N CYS A 360 -9.37 -4.04 -11.61
CA CYS A 360 -7.97 -3.79 -11.96
C CYS A 360 -7.78 -3.49 -13.45
N MET A 361 -6.56 -3.11 -13.79
CA MET A 361 -6.07 -2.91 -15.15
C MET A 361 -4.81 -3.76 -15.37
N LEU A 362 -4.68 -4.33 -16.57
CA LEU A 362 -3.45 -4.91 -17.09
C LEU A 362 -2.95 -4.02 -18.24
N ILE A 363 -1.79 -3.40 -18.06
CA ILE A 363 -1.13 -2.50 -19.03
C ILE A 363 0.07 -3.22 -19.59
N ARG A 364 0.12 -3.33 -20.94
CA ARG A 364 1.20 -4.01 -21.64
C ARG A 364 1.46 -3.44 -23.05
#